data_0998b718f685e44baecd12024121b65b
#
_entry.id   0998b718f685e44baecd12024121b65b
#
_cell.length_a   1.000
_cell.length_b   1.000
_cell.length_c   1.000
_cell.angle_alpha   90.00
_cell.angle_beta   90.00
_cell.angle_gamma   90.00
#
_symmetry.space_group_name_H-M   'P 1'
#
loop_
_entity.id
_entity.type
_entity.pdbx_description
1 polymer ?
#
loop_
_entity_poly.entity_id
_entity_poly.type
_entity_poly.pdbx_seq_one_letter_code
_entity_poly.pdbx_strand_id
1 'polypeptide(L)'
;MPLKSGFILKQRYKIIRFISQGGMGNIYLAEDMRLEGRQCAVKEVRLDSELPLETLKQTREQFAREATVLARLDHPNLPKVSDFYSNDNCDYLVMDYVPGKDLRTLMIEARQKNEMLDEEEVLSWASQLADAIIFLHSQEPPILHRDIKPSNLKLTPNNRLKLVDFGLVKLMASDEATITIVQGRGTALYTPLEQYGGDTGHTDVRSDIYAFGATIYHLLTCTPPIEARERFLNPYKMPLVRELNPAVRLRTERAVHWAMGLHPDERPQDMEAFHDALIGEVEANTTPRAMLPQQSISEVLEQPLE
;
A
#
# COMPACT_ATOMS: atom_id res chain seq x y z
N MET A 1 2.41 -25.79 -6.21
CA MET A 1 1.33 -26.06 -5.22
C MET A 1 1.72 -25.42 -3.89
N PRO A 2 0.78 -24.93 -3.08
CA PRO A 2 1.11 -24.41 -1.74
C PRO A 2 1.74 -25.49 -0.84
N LEU A 3 2.62 -25.06 0.07
CA LEU A 3 3.21 -25.94 1.08
C LEU A 3 2.12 -26.49 2.01
N LYS A 4 2.21 -27.77 2.34
CA LYS A 4 1.24 -28.43 3.23
C LYS A 4 1.54 -28.13 4.70
N SER A 5 0.51 -28.16 5.55
CA SER A 5 0.69 -28.14 7.01
C SER A 5 1.61 -29.28 7.44
N GLY A 6 2.52 -28.99 8.38
CA GLY A 6 3.55 -29.91 8.86
C GLY A 6 4.83 -29.92 8.01
N PHE A 7 4.87 -29.28 6.83
CA PHE A 7 6.09 -29.19 6.05
C PHE A 7 7.13 -28.34 6.78
N ILE A 8 8.39 -28.79 6.79
CA ILE A 8 9.48 -28.10 7.50
C ILE A 8 10.44 -27.49 6.48
N LEU A 9 10.50 -26.14 6.48
CA LEU A 9 11.44 -25.36 5.71
C LEU A 9 12.75 -25.16 6.47
N LYS A 10 13.90 -25.29 5.78
CA LYS A 10 15.25 -25.04 6.34
C LYS A 10 15.50 -25.77 7.68
N GLN A 11 14.85 -26.94 7.91
CA GLN A 11 14.91 -27.69 9.18
C GLN A 11 14.59 -26.84 10.42
N ARG A 12 13.84 -25.74 10.24
CA ARG A 12 13.56 -24.78 11.29
C ARG A 12 12.11 -24.29 11.31
N TYR A 13 11.51 -24.01 10.16
CA TYR A 13 10.19 -23.38 10.09
C TYR A 13 9.14 -24.41 9.71
N LYS A 14 8.34 -24.83 10.70
CA LYS A 14 7.25 -25.79 10.49
C LYS A 14 5.98 -25.05 10.05
N ILE A 15 5.52 -25.30 8.86
CA ILE A 15 4.30 -24.70 8.33
C ILE A 15 3.09 -25.17 9.16
N ILE A 16 2.38 -24.22 9.75
CA ILE A 16 1.13 -24.47 10.48
C ILE A 16 -0.03 -24.45 9.49
N ARG A 17 -0.17 -23.37 8.71
CA ARG A 17 -1.24 -23.21 7.72
C ARG A 17 -0.88 -22.17 6.66
N PHE A 18 -1.56 -22.24 5.55
CA PHE A 18 -1.62 -21.21 4.53
C PHE A 18 -2.40 -19.98 5.06
N ILE A 19 -1.91 -18.76 4.78
CA ILE A 19 -2.58 -17.50 5.13
C ILE A 19 -3.23 -16.90 3.89
N SER A 20 -2.43 -16.61 2.86
CA SER A 20 -2.91 -15.92 1.66
C SER A 20 -2.01 -16.20 0.46
N GLN A 21 -2.54 -15.94 -0.73
CA GLN A 21 -1.82 -15.93 -1.98
C GLN A 21 -1.85 -14.52 -2.57
N GLY A 22 -0.68 -13.97 -2.87
CA GLY A 22 -0.51 -12.74 -3.62
C GLY A 22 -0.03 -13.01 -5.05
N GLY A 23 0.11 -11.96 -5.85
CA GLY A 23 0.63 -12.07 -7.23
C GLY A 23 2.04 -12.65 -7.33
N MET A 24 2.80 -12.61 -6.25
CA MET A 24 4.22 -12.98 -6.21
C MET A 24 4.50 -14.26 -5.44
N GLY A 25 3.50 -14.86 -4.82
CA GLY A 25 3.70 -16.09 -4.05
C GLY A 25 2.69 -16.28 -2.93
N ASN A 26 3.07 -17.11 -1.99
CA ASN A 26 2.21 -17.53 -0.89
C ASN A 26 2.76 -17.03 0.45
N ILE A 27 1.84 -16.77 1.39
CA ILE A 27 2.19 -16.46 2.78
C ILE A 27 1.67 -17.57 3.68
N TYR A 28 2.52 -18.02 4.57
CA TYR A 28 2.22 -19.09 5.52
C TYR A 28 2.42 -18.62 6.96
N LEU A 29 1.59 -19.13 7.87
CA LEU A 29 1.90 -19.14 9.29
C LEU A 29 2.81 -20.33 9.57
N ALA A 30 3.92 -20.11 10.24
CA ALA A 30 4.85 -21.14 10.63
C ALA A 30 5.27 -21.00 12.11
N GLU A 31 5.75 -22.08 12.68
CA GLU A 31 6.39 -22.15 13.99
C GLU A 31 7.92 -22.18 13.82
N ASP A 32 8.64 -21.33 14.52
CA ASP A 32 10.10 -21.40 14.59
C ASP A 32 10.52 -22.48 15.60
N MET A 33 10.86 -23.67 15.13
CA MET A 33 11.19 -24.84 15.97
C MET A 33 12.42 -24.64 16.89
N ARG A 34 13.20 -23.55 16.69
CA ARG A 34 14.31 -23.19 17.60
C ARG A 34 13.87 -22.36 18.78
N LEU A 35 12.69 -21.76 18.70
CA LEU A 35 12.13 -20.88 19.73
C LEU A 35 10.70 -21.35 20.03
N GLU A 36 10.55 -22.21 21.02
CA GLU A 36 9.26 -22.81 21.38
C GLU A 36 8.16 -21.77 21.53
N GLY A 37 7.04 -22.00 20.83
CA GLY A 37 5.87 -21.11 20.85
C GLY A 37 6.00 -19.87 19.94
N ARG A 38 7.17 -19.61 19.30
CA ARG A 38 7.32 -18.48 18.40
C ARG A 38 6.65 -18.76 17.07
N GLN A 39 5.63 -17.96 16.74
CA GLN A 39 5.01 -17.94 15.43
C GLN A 39 5.65 -16.88 14.53
N CYS A 40 5.82 -17.22 13.25
CA CYS A 40 6.33 -16.33 12.23
C CYS A 40 5.48 -16.42 10.95
N ALA A 41 5.53 -15.37 10.13
CA ALA A 41 5.01 -15.37 8.78
C ALA A 41 6.14 -15.72 7.81
N VAL A 42 5.92 -16.66 6.92
CA VAL A 42 6.86 -17.04 5.85
C VAL A 42 6.25 -16.66 4.52
N LYS A 43 6.86 -15.69 3.84
CA LYS A 43 6.50 -15.28 2.48
C LYS A 43 7.35 -16.07 1.48
N GLU A 44 6.69 -16.90 0.66
CA GLU A 44 7.31 -17.62 -0.47
C GLU A 44 7.21 -16.73 -1.70
N VAL A 45 8.34 -16.43 -2.32
CA VAL A 45 8.42 -15.70 -3.59
C VAL A 45 8.89 -16.67 -4.66
N ARG A 46 8.07 -16.89 -5.68
CA ARG A 46 8.40 -17.81 -6.77
C ARG A 46 9.09 -17.05 -7.88
N LEU A 47 10.24 -17.56 -8.28
CA LEU A 47 10.95 -17.09 -9.45
C LEU A 47 10.40 -17.78 -10.69
N ASP A 48 10.31 -17.05 -11.78
CA ASP A 48 9.96 -17.62 -13.07
C ASP A 48 11.11 -18.50 -13.56
N SER A 49 10.86 -19.81 -13.64
CA SER A 49 11.85 -20.80 -14.08
C SER A 49 12.22 -20.69 -15.56
N GLU A 50 11.48 -19.89 -16.35
CA GLU A 50 11.75 -19.67 -17.76
C GLU A 50 12.77 -18.53 -17.99
N LEU A 51 13.10 -17.76 -16.95
CA LEU A 51 14.09 -16.70 -17.04
C LEU A 51 15.51 -17.24 -17.27
N PRO A 52 16.36 -16.50 -18.02
CA PRO A 52 17.77 -16.83 -18.16
C PRO A 52 18.47 -16.96 -16.80
N LEU A 53 19.43 -17.87 -16.69
CA LEU A 53 20.18 -18.14 -15.44
C LEU A 53 20.81 -16.87 -14.84
N GLU A 54 21.32 -15.98 -15.68
CA GLU A 54 21.92 -14.72 -15.23
C GLU A 54 20.87 -13.79 -14.62
N THR A 55 19.70 -13.69 -15.24
CA THR A 55 18.56 -12.91 -14.71
C THR A 55 18.08 -13.49 -13.37
N LEU A 56 17.96 -14.81 -13.26
CA LEU A 56 17.61 -15.48 -12.00
C LEU A 56 18.61 -15.17 -10.89
N LYS A 57 19.92 -15.18 -11.22
CA LYS A 57 20.97 -14.84 -10.26
C LYS A 57 20.87 -13.38 -9.79
N GLN A 58 20.73 -12.46 -10.73
CA GLN A 58 20.55 -11.02 -10.43
C GLN A 58 19.32 -10.79 -9.57
N THR A 59 18.20 -11.45 -9.89
CA THR A 59 16.96 -11.40 -9.11
C THR A 59 17.15 -11.84 -7.66
N ARG A 60 17.87 -12.95 -7.44
CA ARG A 60 18.16 -13.45 -6.10
C ARG A 60 19.11 -12.54 -5.32
N GLU A 61 20.13 -12.02 -5.97
CA GLU A 61 21.04 -11.06 -5.34
C GLU A 61 20.30 -9.78 -4.92
N GLN A 62 19.38 -9.32 -5.76
CA GLN A 62 18.52 -8.18 -5.43
C GLN A 62 17.61 -8.50 -4.24
N PHE A 63 16.91 -9.65 -4.26
CA PHE A 63 16.08 -10.09 -3.13
C PHE A 63 16.87 -10.14 -1.82
N ALA A 64 18.09 -10.69 -1.84
CA ALA A 64 18.95 -10.77 -0.66
C ALA A 64 19.37 -9.38 -0.14
N ARG A 65 19.69 -8.44 -1.05
CA ARG A 65 19.97 -7.04 -0.68
C ARG A 65 18.77 -6.39 0.00
N GLU A 66 17.59 -6.51 -0.60
CA GLU A 66 16.36 -5.93 -0.05
C GLU A 66 15.96 -6.55 1.28
N ALA A 67 16.00 -7.89 1.40
CA ALA A 67 15.76 -8.57 2.66
C ALA A 67 16.73 -8.10 3.76
N THR A 68 17.99 -7.81 3.41
CA THR A 68 18.99 -7.28 4.34
C THR A 68 18.63 -5.87 4.79
N VAL A 69 18.13 -5.01 3.90
CA VAL A 69 17.66 -3.66 4.26
C VAL A 69 16.46 -3.77 5.20
N LEU A 70 15.46 -4.58 4.85
CA LEU A 70 14.28 -4.77 5.68
C LEU A 70 14.60 -5.36 7.07
N ALA A 71 15.60 -6.23 7.17
CA ALA A 71 16.01 -6.81 8.45
C ALA A 71 16.61 -5.78 9.44
N ARG A 72 17.08 -4.63 8.93
CA ARG A 72 17.61 -3.53 9.76
C ARG A 72 16.52 -2.59 10.26
N LEU A 73 15.32 -2.64 9.64
CA LEU A 73 14.22 -1.78 10.06
C LEU A 73 13.67 -2.25 11.41
N ASP A 74 13.55 -1.32 12.35
CA ASP A 74 12.97 -1.56 13.66
C ASP A 74 11.97 -0.44 13.98
N HIS A 75 10.69 -0.73 13.79
CA HIS A 75 9.61 0.22 14.02
C HIS A 75 8.37 -0.48 14.57
N PRO A 76 7.66 0.12 15.56
CA PRO A 76 6.52 -0.53 16.22
C PRO A 76 5.37 -0.88 15.28
N ASN A 77 5.22 -0.18 14.16
CA ASN A 77 4.15 -0.40 13.18
C ASN A 77 4.59 -1.24 11.96
N LEU A 78 5.82 -1.79 11.97
CA LEU A 78 6.32 -2.71 10.94
C LEU A 78 6.57 -4.11 11.55
N PRO A 79 6.38 -5.20 10.78
CA PRO A 79 6.84 -6.52 11.20
C PRO A 79 8.36 -6.60 11.04
N LYS A 80 9.05 -7.20 12.03
CA LYS A 80 10.50 -7.40 11.94
C LYS A 80 10.82 -8.60 11.06
N VAL A 81 11.73 -8.41 10.12
CA VAL A 81 12.30 -9.51 9.32
C VAL A 81 13.37 -10.21 10.16
N SER A 82 13.29 -11.54 10.24
CA SER A 82 14.15 -12.35 11.09
C SER A 82 15.05 -13.32 10.34
N ASP A 83 14.69 -13.69 9.11
CA ASP A 83 15.49 -14.58 8.26
C ASP A 83 15.09 -14.41 6.79
N PHE A 84 16.02 -14.72 5.88
CA PHE A 84 15.72 -14.91 4.47
C PHE A 84 16.61 -16.01 3.89
N TYR A 85 16.12 -16.71 2.89
CA TYR A 85 16.89 -17.75 2.22
C TYR A 85 16.27 -18.14 0.90
N SER A 86 17.09 -18.72 0.03
CA SER A 86 16.67 -19.27 -1.26
C SER A 86 16.73 -20.79 -1.23
N ASN A 87 15.77 -21.43 -1.88
CA ASN A 87 15.74 -22.86 -2.11
C ASN A 87 15.12 -23.14 -3.47
N ASP A 88 15.80 -23.94 -4.30
CA ASP A 88 15.39 -24.24 -5.67
C ASP A 88 14.97 -22.99 -6.47
N ASN A 89 13.69 -22.89 -6.83
CA ASN A 89 13.11 -21.78 -7.58
C ASN A 89 12.30 -20.81 -6.70
N CYS A 90 12.47 -20.86 -5.39
CA CYS A 90 11.74 -20.01 -4.45
C CYS A 90 12.69 -19.27 -3.52
N ASP A 91 12.37 -18.00 -3.27
CA ASP A 91 12.97 -17.22 -2.21
C ASP A 91 11.98 -17.09 -1.06
N TYR A 92 12.48 -17.09 0.15
CA TYR A 92 11.67 -17.06 1.37
C TYR A 92 12.10 -15.92 2.25
N LEU A 93 11.13 -15.13 2.71
CA LEU A 93 11.31 -14.11 3.73
C LEU A 93 10.55 -14.53 4.99
N VAL A 94 11.23 -14.53 6.12
CA VAL A 94 10.64 -14.85 7.43
C VAL A 94 10.54 -13.58 8.26
N MET A 95 9.35 -13.31 8.76
CA MET A 95 9.07 -12.11 9.54
C MET A 95 8.14 -12.42 10.70
N ASP A 96 7.94 -11.44 11.59
CA ASP A 96 6.98 -11.57 12.66
C ASP A 96 5.57 -11.86 12.13
N TYR A 97 4.90 -12.83 12.72
CA TYR A 97 3.47 -13.03 12.48
C TYR A 97 2.67 -11.95 13.20
N VAL A 98 1.86 -11.24 12.46
CA VAL A 98 0.95 -10.21 13.00
C VAL A 98 -0.43 -10.83 13.16
N PRO A 99 -0.88 -11.10 14.40
CA PRO A 99 -2.24 -11.58 14.66
C PRO A 99 -3.25 -10.45 14.45
N GLY A 100 -4.51 -10.82 14.28
CA GLY A 100 -5.61 -9.86 14.13
C GLY A 100 -6.14 -9.75 12.71
N LYS A 101 -7.16 -8.91 12.53
CA LYS A 101 -7.81 -8.68 11.24
C LYS A 101 -7.10 -7.58 10.47
N ASP A 102 -7.14 -7.65 9.15
CA ASP A 102 -6.78 -6.52 8.31
C ASP A 102 -7.95 -5.50 8.22
N LEU A 103 -7.62 -4.24 7.87
CA LEU A 103 -8.62 -3.18 7.80
C LEU A 103 -9.65 -3.40 6.70
N ARG A 104 -9.31 -4.15 5.64
CA ARG A 104 -10.28 -4.56 4.63
C ARG A 104 -11.37 -5.44 5.22
N THR A 105 -10.99 -6.38 6.08
CA THR A 105 -11.94 -7.27 6.78
C THR A 105 -12.86 -6.47 7.69
N LEU A 106 -12.32 -5.51 8.48
CA LEU A 106 -13.12 -4.63 9.36
C LEU A 106 -14.11 -3.78 8.56
N MET A 107 -13.67 -3.20 7.44
CA MET A 107 -14.53 -2.43 6.55
C MET A 107 -15.67 -3.28 5.94
N ILE A 108 -15.38 -4.52 5.53
CA ILE A 108 -16.40 -5.44 5.02
C ILE A 108 -17.43 -5.79 6.11
N GLU A 109 -16.97 -6.02 7.34
CA GLU A 109 -17.84 -6.29 8.50
C GLU A 109 -18.75 -5.09 8.84
N ALA A 110 -18.20 -3.87 8.82
CA ALA A 110 -18.99 -2.64 9.01
C ALA A 110 -20.06 -2.50 7.92
N ARG A 111 -19.66 -2.67 6.65
CA ARG A 111 -20.60 -2.60 5.52
C ARG A 111 -21.73 -3.64 5.59
N GLN A 112 -21.43 -4.86 6.06
CA GLN A 112 -22.46 -5.91 6.25
C GLN A 112 -23.50 -5.53 7.31
N LYS A 113 -23.13 -4.66 8.26
CA LYS A 113 -24.03 -4.11 9.30
C LYS A 113 -24.71 -2.80 8.86
N ASN A 114 -24.44 -2.30 7.65
CA ASN A 114 -24.81 -0.98 7.17
C ASN A 114 -24.23 0.16 8.06
N GLU A 115 -23.04 -0.06 8.60
CA GLU A 115 -22.29 0.91 9.40
C GLU A 115 -21.11 1.44 8.60
N MET A 116 -20.66 2.65 8.92
CA MET A 116 -19.38 3.20 8.51
C MET A 116 -18.35 3.00 9.62
N LEU A 117 -17.07 2.97 9.27
CA LEU A 117 -16.02 3.04 10.28
C LEU A 117 -16.01 4.42 10.92
N ASP A 118 -15.77 4.48 12.22
CA ASP A 118 -15.69 5.74 12.94
C ASP A 118 -14.47 6.56 12.47
N GLU A 119 -14.67 7.86 12.24
CA GLU A 119 -13.62 8.74 11.74
C GLU A 119 -12.43 8.81 12.70
N GLU A 120 -12.67 8.88 14.02
CA GLU A 120 -11.61 8.99 15.02
C GLU A 120 -10.77 7.70 15.06
N GLU A 121 -11.40 6.53 14.90
CA GLU A 121 -10.67 5.26 14.79
C GLU A 121 -9.83 5.24 13.53
N VAL A 122 -10.37 5.61 12.36
CA VAL A 122 -9.64 5.68 11.09
C VAL A 122 -8.46 6.65 11.19
N LEU A 123 -8.63 7.81 11.80
CA LEU A 123 -7.56 8.79 12.01
C LEU A 123 -6.49 8.30 13.00
N SER A 124 -6.87 7.56 14.04
CA SER A 124 -5.92 6.92 14.94
C SER A 124 -5.06 5.89 14.21
N TRP A 125 -5.65 5.10 13.32
CA TRP A 125 -4.88 4.16 12.48
C TRP A 125 -4.04 4.89 11.44
N ALA A 126 -4.56 5.97 10.87
CA ALA A 126 -3.83 6.81 9.93
C ALA A 126 -2.57 7.42 10.57
N SER A 127 -2.67 7.91 11.81
CA SER A 127 -1.51 8.43 12.53
C SER A 127 -0.41 7.36 12.72
N GLN A 128 -0.80 6.15 13.11
CA GLN A 128 0.14 5.04 13.25
C GLN A 128 0.76 4.61 11.91
N LEU A 129 0.01 4.69 10.81
CA LEU A 129 0.51 4.41 9.46
C LEU A 129 1.48 5.49 9.01
N ALA A 130 1.15 6.77 9.22
CA ALA A 130 2.01 7.90 8.88
C ALA A 130 3.37 7.78 9.58
N ASP A 131 3.38 7.44 10.87
CA ASP A 131 4.60 7.23 11.65
C ASP A 131 5.52 6.17 11.00
N ALA A 132 4.94 5.04 10.56
CA ALA A 132 5.68 4.00 9.84
C ALA A 132 6.22 4.48 8.48
N ILE A 133 5.44 5.25 7.73
CA ILE A 133 5.85 5.72 6.40
C ILE A 133 6.90 6.83 6.52
N ILE A 134 6.76 7.76 7.46
CA ILE A 134 7.80 8.77 7.78
C ILE A 134 9.12 8.06 8.10
N PHE A 135 9.09 7.05 8.96
CA PHE A 135 10.27 6.25 9.28
C PHE A 135 10.88 5.58 8.04
N LEU A 136 10.08 5.02 7.13
CA LEU A 136 10.58 4.43 5.88
C LEU A 136 11.18 5.48 4.94
N HIS A 137 10.52 6.62 4.79
CA HIS A 137 10.96 7.70 3.92
C HIS A 137 12.22 8.43 4.45
N SER A 138 12.47 8.39 5.77
CA SER A 138 13.69 8.96 6.39
C SER A 138 14.94 8.10 6.26
N GLN A 139 14.83 6.89 5.69
CA GLN A 139 16.00 6.05 5.45
C GLN A 139 16.86 6.61 4.30
N GLU A 140 18.15 6.24 4.26
CA GLU A 140 19.08 6.61 3.20
C GLU A 140 19.57 5.35 2.44
N PRO A 141 19.15 5.16 1.19
CA PRO A 141 18.13 5.92 0.45
C PRO A 141 16.70 5.70 0.99
N PRO A 142 15.75 6.61 0.69
CA PRO A 142 14.36 6.46 1.10
C PRO A 142 13.75 5.13 0.65
N ILE A 143 13.01 4.47 1.56
CA ILE A 143 12.33 3.21 1.28
C ILE A 143 10.87 3.49 0.99
N LEU A 144 10.42 3.11 -0.21
CA LEU A 144 9.04 3.23 -0.64
C LEU A 144 8.30 1.91 -0.42
N HIS A 145 7.10 1.97 0.17
CA HIS A 145 6.29 0.76 0.40
C HIS A 145 5.59 0.26 -0.88
N ARG A 146 5.07 1.18 -1.70
CA ARG A 146 4.46 0.96 -3.03
C ARG A 146 3.22 0.05 -3.08
N ASP A 147 2.71 -0.42 -1.95
CA ASP A 147 1.52 -1.29 -1.89
C ASP A 147 0.68 -1.02 -0.62
N ILE A 148 0.48 0.28 -0.29
CA ILE A 148 -0.35 0.70 0.84
C ILE A 148 -1.81 0.50 0.44
N LYS A 149 -2.53 -0.35 1.20
CA LYS A 149 -3.96 -0.67 0.99
C LYS A 149 -4.55 -1.32 2.23
N PRO A 150 -5.88 -1.31 2.44
CA PRO A 150 -6.51 -1.84 3.64
C PRO A 150 -6.17 -3.30 3.96
N SER A 151 -5.93 -4.15 2.95
CA SER A 151 -5.55 -5.56 3.16
C SER A 151 -4.13 -5.76 3.70
N ASN A 152 -3.25 -4.75 3.54
CA ASN A 152 -1.87 -4.77 4.04
C ASN A 152 -1.73 -4.05 5.40
N LEU A 153 -2.84 -3.60 5.98
CA LEU A 153 -2.92 -2.93 7.27
C LEU A 153 -3.60 -3.86 8.28
N LYS A 154 -2.84 -4.43 9.19
CA LYS A 154 -3.37 -5.36 10.20
C LYS A 154 -3.48 -4.69 11.56
N LEU A 155 -4.65 -4.85 12.18
CA LEU A 155 -4.90 -4.37 13.53
C LEU A 155 -4.71 -5.52 14.52
N THR A 156 -3.72 -5.37 15.41
CA THR A 156 -3.46 -6.34 16.46
C THR A 156 -4.55 -6.27 17.55
N PRO A 157 -4.70 -7.33 18.39
CA PRO A 157 -5.65 -7.30 19.51
C PRO A 157 -5.46 -6.13 20.48
N ASN A 158 -4.26 -5.54 20.54
CA ASN A 158 -3.94 -4.38 21.36
C ASN A 158 -4.13 -3.04 20.62
N ASN A 159 -4.95 -3.01 19.57
CA ASN A 159 -5.23 -1.84 18.75
C ASN A 159 -3.98 -1.16 18.13
N ARG A 160 -2.92 -1.94 17.88
CA ARG A 160 -1.73 -1.47 17.19
C ARG A 160 -1.82 -1.82 15.71
N LEU A 161 -1.72 -0.82 14.86
CA LEU A 161 -1.65 -1.01 13.42
C LEU A 161 -0.26 -1.55 13.03
N LYS A 162 -0.23 -2.50 12.12
CA LYS A 162 0.99 -3.01 11.47
C LYS A 162 0.83 -2.96 9.97
N LEU A 163 1.74 -2.26 9.29
CA LEU A 163 1.86 -2.28 7.84
C LEU A 163 2.65 -3.52 7.44
N VAL A 164 1.96 -4.46 6.81
CA VAL A 164 2.54 -5.75 6.39
C VAL A 164 2.73 -5.78 4.87
N ASP A 165 3.48 -6.78 4.40
CA ASP A 165 3.63 -7.10 2.99
C ASP A 165 4.36 -6.01 2.17
N PHE A 166 5.62 -5.73 2.56
CA PHE A 166 6.51 -4.94 1.72
C PHE A 166 6.56 -5.49 0.30
N GLY A 167 6.32 -4.62 -0.68
CA GLY A 167 6.35 -4.98 -2.10
C GLY A 167 7.78 -5.28 -2.60
N LEU A 168 8.51 -6.20 -1.95
CA LEU A 168 9.89 -6.59 -2.25
C LEU A 168 10.19 -6.76 -3.75
N VAL A 169 9.22 -7.20 -4.52
CA VAL A 169 9.39 -7.45 -5.95
C VAL A 169 9.21 -6.19 -6.81
N LYS A 170 8.73 -5.08 -6.25
CA LYS A 170 8.64 -3.81 -6.99
C LYS A 170 9.98 -3.05 -7.01
N LEU A 171 10.90 -3.34 -6.10
CA LEU A 171 12.28 -2.84 -6.14
C LEU A 171 13.13 -3.55 -7.20
N MET A 172 12.73 -4.76 -7.63
CA MET A 172 13.43 -5.56 -8.65
C MET A 172 13.30 -5.01 -10.08
N ALA A 173 12.54 -3.94 -10.27
CA ALA A 173 12.24 -3.39 -11.60
C ALA A 173 13.09 -2.17 -11.97
N SER A 174 14.20 -1.89 -11.29
CA SER A 174 14.98 -0.68 -11.51
C SER A 174 15.99 -0.72 -12.66
N ASP A 175 16.15 -1.84 -13.37
CA ASP A 175 17.01 -1.89 -14.54
C ASP A 175 16.29 -2.52 -15.76
N GLU A 176 15.94 -1.64 -16.72
CA GLU A 176 15.75 -1.84 -18.18
C GLU A 176 14.94 -3.06 -18.72
N ALA A 177 14.24 -3.83 -17.92
CA ALA A 177 13.37 -4.87 -18.47
C ALA A 177 11.90 -4.50 -18.27
N THR A 178 11.14 -4.45 -19.34
CA THR A 178 9.68 -4.26 -19.39
C THR A 178 8.99 -5.25 -18.46
N ILE A 179 8.83 -4.90 -17.19
CA ILE A 179 8.07 -5.71 -16.26
C ILE A 179 6.62 -5.26 -16.38
N THR A 180 5.84 -6.07 -17.06
CA THR A 180 4.39 -6.03 -16.96
C THR A 180 4.04 -6.36 -15.52
N ILE A 181 3.85 -5.31 -14.70
CA ILE A 181 3.41 -5.47 -13.31
C ILE A 181 2.02 -6.10 -13.40
N VAL A 182 1.94 -7.39 -13.11
CA VAL A 182 0.66 -8.06 -12.88
C VAL A 182 0.16 -7.56 -11.52
N GLN A 183 -0.37 -6.33 -11.53
CA GLN A 183 -1.12 -5.81 -10.40
C GLN A 183 -2.39 -6.66 -10.28
N GLY A 184 -2.57 -7.33 -9.15
CA GLY A 184 -3.86 -7.94 -8.86
C GLY A 184 -4.95 -6.86 -8.96
N ARG A 185 -6.12 -7.18 -9.51
CA ARG A 185 -7.25 -6.24 -9.72
C ARG A 185 -7.54 -5.32 -8.51
N GLY A 186 -7.25 -5.76 -7.29
CA GLY A 186 -7.48 -4.98 -6.08
C GLY A 186 -6.39 -3.94 -5.76
N THR A 187 -5.19 -4.01 -6.34
CA THR A 187 -4.10 -3.05 -6.09
C THR A 187 -4.24 -1.80 -6.97
N ALA A 188 -4.77 -1.92 -8.18
CA ALA A 188 -4.95 -0.82 -9.13
C ALA A 188 -5.74 0.38 -8.54
N LEU A 189 -6.67 0.12 -7.63
CA LEU A 189 -7.47 1.14 -6.94
C LEU A 189 -6.63 2.13 -6.11
N TYR A 190 -5.47 1.70 -5.63
CA TYR A 190 -4.58 2.50 -4.76
C TYR A 190 -3.30 2.94 -5.47
N THR A 191 -3.16 2.60 -6.76
CA THR A 191 -1.95 2.85 -7.53
C THR A 191 -2.04 4.20 -8.25
N PRO A 192 -1.10 5.13 -8.03
CA PRO A 192 -1.05 6.40 -8.73
C PRO A 192 -0.61 6.24 -10.20
N LEU A 193 -0.81 7.28 -11.01
CA LEU A 193 -0.56 7.22 -12.47
C LEU A 193 0.89 6.91 -12.83
N GLU A 194 1.83 7.48 -12.12
CA GLU A 194 3.28 7.31 -12.37
C GLU A 194 3.77 5.86 -12.18
N GLN A 195 3.01 5.03 -11.46
CA GLN A 195 3.34 3.60 -11.30
C GLN A 195 2.87 2.72 -12.47
N TYR A 196 2.13 3.26 -13.44
CA TYR A 196 1.65 2.49 -14.59
C TYR A 196 2.60 2.50 -15.79
N GLY A 197 3.57 3.41 -15.82
CA GLY A 197 4.37 3.70 -17.02
C GLY A 197 5.57 2.77 -17.26
N GLY A 198 5.87 1.82 -16.41
CA GLY A 198 7.06 0.95 -16.57
C GLY A 198 8.40 1.67 -16.36
N ASP A 199 8.43 2.98 -16.39
CA ASP A 199 9.58 3.81 -16.07
C ASP A 199 9.55 4.14 -14.57
N THR A 200 10.30 3.39 -13.78
CA THR A 200 10.37 3.53 -12.33
C THR A 200 11.09 4.81 -11.89
N GLY A 201 11.66 5.56 -12.82
CA GLY A 201 12.39 6.80 -12.57
C GLY A 201 11.54 7.93 -11.99
N HIS A 202 10.21 7.83 -12.05
CA HIS A 202 9.29 8.84 -11.55
C HIS A 202 8.57 8.48 -10.26
N THR A 203 8.81 7.29 -9.68
CA THR A 203 8.18 6.86 -8.44
C THR A 203 8.98 7.37 -7.23
N ASP A 204 8.37 8.22 -6.41
CA ASP A 204 8.97 8.78 -5.20
C ASP A 204 8.03 8.66 -3.98
N VAL A 205 8.36 9.33 -2.88
CA VAL A 205 7.59 9.31 -1.62
C VAL A 205 6.12 9.70 -1.82
N ARG A 206 5.82 10.54 -2.82
CA ARG A 206 4.47 11.02 -3.14
C ARG A 206 3.58 9.92 -3.73
N SER A 207 4.16 8.82 -4.21
CA SER A 207 3.39 7.64 -4.65
C SER A 207 2.79 6.90 -3.45
N ASP A 208 3.53 6.78 -2.34
CA ASP A 208 3.00 6.23 -1.09
C ASP A 208 1.93 7.15 -0.47
N ILE A 209 2.09 8.47 -0.58
CA ILE A 209 1.09 9.45 -0.12
C ILE A 209 -0.24 9.27 -0.87
N TYR A 210 -0.20 9.10 -2.20
CA TYR A 210 -1.41 8.80 -2.97
C TYR A 210 -2.09 7.51 -2.50
N ALA A 211 -1.33 6.42 -2.37
CA ALA A 211 -1.86 5.13 -1.94
C ALA A 211 -2.44 5.19 -0.52
N PHE A 212 -1.83 5.99 0.35
CA PHE A 212 -2.34 6.26 1.68
C PHE A 212 -3.67 7.02 1.62
N GLY A 213 -3.75 8.15 0.88
CA GLY A 213 -4.99 8.91 0.68
C GLY A 213 -6.12 8.03 0.16
N ALA A 214 -5.85 7.21 -0.88
CA ALA A 214 -6.78 6.25 -1.45
C ALA A 214 -7.25 5.18 -0.42
N THR A 215 -6.36 4.78 0.48
CA THR A 215 -6.67 3.87 1.58
C THR A 215 -7.62 4.51 2.58
N ILE A 216 -7.34 5.74 3.03
CA ILE A 216 -8.21 6.47 3.96
C ILE A 216 -9.58 6.77 3.32
N TYR A 217 -9.60 7.19 2.05
CA TYR A 217 -10.86 7.33 1.31
C TYR A 217 -11.72 6.08 1.41
N HIS A 218 -11.12 4.92 1.11
CA HIS A 218 -11.85 3.65 1.13
C HIS A 218 -12.35 3.27 2.53
N LEU A 219 -11.55 3.49 3.56
CA LEU A 219 -11.93 3.21 4.95
C LEU A 219 -13.09 4.10 5.41
N LEU A 220 -13.05 5.41 5.13
CA LEU A 220 -14.07 6.36 5.53
C LEU A 220 -15.40 6.20 4.78
N THR A 221 -15.34 5.74 3.53
CA THR A 221 -16.53 5.65 2.67
C THR A 221 -17.07 4.23 2.51
N CYS A 222 -16.33 3.22 2.96
CA CYS A 222 -16.59 1.80 2.64
C CYS A 222 -16.81 1.55 1.15
N THR A 223 -16.40 2.48 0.28
CA THR A 223 -16.54 2.44 -1.17
C THR A 223 -15.14 2.51 -1.80
N PRO A 224 -14.77 1.58 -2.70
CA PRO A 224 -13.45 1.62 -3.31
C PRO A 224 -13.24 2.91 -4.10
N PRO A 225 -12.04 3.53 -4.03
CA PRO A 225 -11.72 4.66 -4.88
C PRO A 225 -11.74 4.25 -6.36
N ILE A 226 -11.94 5.22 -7.24
CA ILE A 226 -11.82 5.01 -8.68
C ILE A 226 -10.34 5.00 -9.07
N GLU A 227 -9.95 4.08 -9.95
CA GLU A 227 -8.57 3.96 -10.42
C GLU A 227 -8.05 5.28 -10.99
N ALA A 228 -6.77 5.60 -10.75
CA ALA A 228 -6.16 6.86 -11.20
C ALA A 228 -6.29 7.07 -12.73
N ARG A 229 -6.17 6.00 -13.52
CA ARG A 229 -6.37 6.06 -14.98
C ARG A 229 -7.78 6.47 -15.36
N GLU A 230 -8.78 5.93 -14.68
CA GLU A 230 -10.17 6.27 -14.95
C GLU A 230 -10.49 7.70 -14.49
N ARG A 231 -9.93 8.14 -13.35
CA ARG A 231 -10.04 9.52 -12.88
C ARG A 231 -9.36 10.51 -13.82
N PHE A 232 -8.26 10.14 -14.47
CA PHE A 232 -7.59 10.98 -15.45
C PHE A 232 -8.49 11.23 -16.68
N LEU A 233 -9.21 10.19 -17.13
CA LEU A 233 -10.14 10.30 -18.26
C LEU A 233 -11.47 10.96 -17.85
N ASN A 234 -11.89 10.81 -16.61
CA ASN A 234 -13.18 11.27 -16.08
C ASN A 234 -12.99 11.94 -14.70
N PRO A 235 -12.46 13.19 -14.63
CA PRO A 235 -12.04 13.82 -13.39
C PRO A 235 -13.15 13.99 -12.33
N TYR A 236 -14.42 14.07 -12.76
CA TYR A 236 -15.58 14.29 -11.89
C TYR A 236 -16.28 13.01 -11.44
N LYS A 237 -15.78 11.84 -11.84
CA LYS A 237 -16.45 10.57 -11.56
C LYS A 237 -16.31 10.13 -10.10
N MET A 238 -15.23 10.53 -9.41
CA MET A 238 -14.98 10.12 -8.04
C MET A 238 -15.79 10.99 -7.06
N PRO A 239 -16.72 10.39 -6.29
CA PRO A 239 -17.49 11.12 -5.31
C PRO A 239 -16.59 11.72 -4.21
N LEU A 240 -17.01 12.85 -3.64
CA LEU A 240 -16.37 13.39 -2.44
C LEU A 240 -16.62 12.46 -1.25
N VAL A 241 -15.70 12.46 -0.28
CA VAL A 241 -15.83 11.61 0.92
C VAL A 241 -17.16 11.91 1.62
N ARG A 242 -17.54 13.19 1.77
CA ARG A 242 -18.75 13.63 2.47
C ARG A 242 -20.03 13.44 1.67
N GLU A 243 -19.96 13.22 0.38
CA GLU A 243 -21.13 12.77 -0.40
C GLU A 243 -21.53 11.33 -0.04
N LEU A 244 -20.56 10.49 0.31
CA LEU A 244 -20.77 9.10 0.70
C LEU A 244 -20.90 8.92 2.21
N ASN A 245 -20.19 9.72 3.00
CA ASN A 245 -20.21 9.73 4.46
C ASN A 245 -20.25 11.16 5.00
N PRO A 246 -21.45 11.76 5.16
CA PRO A 246 -21.61 13.14 5.63
C PRO A 246 -21.08 13.41 7.04
N ALA A 247 -20.84 12.38 7.85
CA ALA A 247 -20.32 12.51 9.21
C ALA A 247 -18.84 12.92 9.24
N VAL A 248 -18.10 12.70 8.14
CA VAL A 248 -16.68 13.03 8.05
C VAL A 248 -16.46 14.54 8.03
N ARG A 249 -15.46 15.00 8.77
CA ARG A 249 -15.09 16.43 8.83
C ARG A 249 -14.58 16.91 7.47
N LEU A 250 -14.90 18.15 7.13
CA LEU A 250 -14.48 18.81 5.89
C LEU A 250 -12.94 18.82 5.75
N ARG A 251 -12.23 18.99 6.85
CA ARG A 251 -10.78 18.96 6.89
C ARG A 251 -10.23 17.60 6.42
N THR A 252 -10.76 16.51 6.98
CA THR A 252 -10.35 15.14 6.61
C THR A 252 -10.61 14.85 5.12
N GLU A 253 -11.78 15.27 4.62
CA GLU A 253 -12.08 15.19 3.18
C GLU A 253 -11.05 15.95 2.34
N ARG A 254 -10.72 17.20 2.70
CA ARG A 254 -9.74 18.02 1.98
C ARG A 254 -8.35 17.36 1.96
N ALA A 255 -7.89 16.88 3.13
CA ALA A 255 -6.59 16.22 3.24
C ALA A 255 -6.53 14.95 2.37
N VAL A 256 -7.57 14.11 2.39
CA VAL A 256 -7.66 12.90 1.56
C VAL A 256 -7.63 13.25 0.07
N HIS A 257 -8.40 14.26 -0.36
CA HIS A 257 -8.40 14.67 -1.76
C HIS A 257 -7.07 15.29 -2.20
N TRP A 258 -6.39 16.02 -1.32
CA TRP A 258 -5.05 16.55 -1.58
C TRP A 258 -4.03 15.42 -1.81
N ALA A 259 -4.00 14.42 -0.92
CA ALA A 259 -3.12 13.27 -1.10
C ALA A 259 -3.39 12.50 -2.40
N MET A 260 -4.65 12.48 -2.86
CA MET A 260 -5.07 11.80 -4.08
C MET A 260 -4.99 12.67 -5.35
N GLY A 261 -4.25 13.78 -5.36
CA GLY A 261 -3.91 14.54 -6.57
C GLY A 261 -3.39 13.63 -7.67
N LEU A 262 -3.82 13.83 -8.93
CA LEU A 262 -3.39 12.97 -10.03
C LEU A 262 -1.93 13.21 -10.40
N HIS A 263 -1.50 14.48 -10.43
CA HIS A 263 -0.10 14.82 -10.62
C HIS A 263 0.65 14.81 -9.28
N PRO A 264 1.87 14.24 -9.17
CA PRO A 264 2.63 14.23 -7.92
C PRO A 264 2.84 15.60 -7.29
N ASP A 265 3.04 16.67 -8.10
CA ASP A 265 3.23 18.03 -7.60
C ASP A 265 1.95 18.66 -7.01
N GLU A 266 0.78 18.06 -7.27
CA GLU A 266 -0.50 18.48 -6.67
C GLU A 266 -0.74 17.87 -5.28
N ARG A 267 0.14 16.95 -4.83
CA ARG A 267 0.04 16.24 -3.55
C ARG A 267 0.88 16.90 -2.46
N PRO A 268 0.70 16.51 -1.18
CA PRO A 268 1.71 16.75 -0.15
C PRO A 268 3.08 16.27 -0.62
N GLN A 269 4.13 17.06 -0.37
CA GLN A 269 5.47 16.72 -0.86
C GLN A 269 6.23 15.73 0.05
N ASP A 270 5.77 15.59 1.29
CA ASP A 270 6.23 14.63 2.28
C ASP A 270 5.04 14.09 3.11
N MET A 271 5.30 13.03 3.88
CA MET A 271 4.27 12.37 4.68
C MET A 271 3.92 13.20 5.92
N GLU A 272 4.84 14.00 6.44
CA GLU A 272 4.62 14.91 7.55
C GLU A 272 3.57 15.97 7.20
N ALA A 273 3.70 16.60 6.03
CA ALA A 273 2.72 17.58 5.55
C ALA A 273 1.32 16.96 5.38
N PHE A 274 1.25 15.72 4.89
CA PHE A 274 -0.02 15.00 4.79
C PHE A 274 -0.60 14.66 6.17
N HIS A 275 0.21 14.16 7.08
CA HIS A 275 -0.19 13.84 8.45
C HIS A 275 -0.74 15.09 9.17
N ASP A 276 -0.04 16.22 9.07
CA ASP A 276 -0.46 17.48 9.69
C ASP A 276 -1.77 18.01 9.10
N ALA A 277 -1.98 17.89 7.80
CA ALA A 277 -3.23 18.23 7.15
C ALA A 277 -4.39 17.31 7.60
N LEU A 278 -4.11 16.03 7.81
CA LEU A 278 -5.11 15.03 8.18
C LEU A 278 -5.49 15.13 9.67
N ILE A 279 -4.52 15.28 10.58
CA ILE A 279 -4.69 15.15 12.03
C ILE A 279 -4.36 16.45 12.78
N GLY A 280 -3.41 17.26 12.31
CA GLY A 280 -2.92 18.50 12.94
C GLY A 280 -3.94 19.65 12.95
N GLU A 281 -3.54 20.82 13.37
CA GLU A 281 -4.37 22.05 13.38
C GLU A 281 -4.27 22.85 12.06
N VAL A 282 -3.42 22.42 11.12
CA VAL A 282 -3.17 23.13 9.85
C VAL A 282 -4.26 22.81 8.82
N GLU A 283 -4.88 23.81 8.23
CA GLU A 283 -5.80 23.61 7.12
C GLU A 283 -5.05 23.21 5.84
N ALA A 284 -5.56 22.21 5.12
CA ALA A 284 -5.04 21.84 3.80
C ALA A 284 -5.26 23.02 2.83
N ASN A 285 -4.18 23.55 2.26
CA ASN A 285 -4.16 24.74 1.39
C ASN A 285 -4.70 24.48 -0.03
N THR A 286 -5.66 23.59 -0.21
CA THR A 286 -6.20 23.29 -1.53
C THR A 286 -7.69 23.58 -1.62
N THR A 287 -8.01 24.58 -2.40
CA THR A 287 -9.37 24.71 -2.97
C THR A 287 -9.54 23.54 -3.94
N PRO A 288 -10.54 22.66 -3.76
CA PRO A 288 -10.82 21.63 -4.73
C PRO A 288 -11.07 22.30 -6.10
N ARG A 289 -10.33 21.93 -7.14
CA ARG A 289 -10.47 22.43 -8.51
C ARG A 289 -11.88 22.21 -9.11
N ALA A 290 -12.74 21.50 -8.38
CA ALA A 290 -14.12 21.20 -8.73
C ALA A 290 -15.11 22.38 -8.57
N MET A 291 -14.66 23.57 -8.12
CA MET A 291 -15.53 24.74 -7.96
C MET A 291 -15.25 25.87 -8.95
N LEU A 292 -14.65 25.60 -10.10
CA LEU A 292 -14.74 26.54 -11.18
C LEU A 292 -16.14 26.39 -11.84
N PRO A 293 -16.94 27.46 -11.91
CA PRO A 293 -18.25 27.42 -12.58
C PRO A 293 -18.03 26.95 -14.01
N GLN A 294 -18.85 26.00 -14.46
CA GLN A 294 -18.96 25.64 -15.87
C GLN A 294 -19.32 26.89 -16.65
N GLN A 295 -18.35 27.52 -17.29
CA GLN A 295 -18.67 28.41 -18.40
C GLN A 295 -19.29 27.52 -19.48
N SER A 296 -20.56 27.69 -19.72
CA SER A 296 -21.30 26.97 -20.74
C SER A 296 -20.62 27.22 -22.11
N ILE A 297 -20.35 26.14 -22.82
CA ILE A 297 -19.78 26.17 -24.18
C ILE A 297 -20.59 27.05 -25.14
N SER A 298 -21.81 27.45 -24.75
CA SER A 298 -22.70 28.35 -25.49
C SER A 298 -22.18 29.79 -25.62
N GLU A 299 -21.31 30.28 -24.70
CA GLU A 299 -20.83 31.68 -24.76
C GLU A 299 -19.55 31.88 -25.61
N VAL A 300 -18.90 30.81 -26.05
CA VAL A 300 -17.68 30.93 -26.88
C VAL A 300 -18.00 30.97 -28.36
N LEU A 301 -19.22 30.63 -28.78
CA LEU A 301 -19.62 30.58 -30.20
C LEU A 301 -20.28 31.88 -30.72
N GLU A 302 -20.45 32.92 -29.92
CA GLU A 302 -21.08 34.20 -30.31
C GLU A 302 -20.10 35.38 -30.48
N GLN A 303 -18.81 35.18 -30.58
CA GLN A 303 -17.90 36.28 -30.96
C GLN A 303 -17.74 36.28 -32.48
N PRO A 304 -18.15 37.35 -33.16
CA PRO A 304 -17.93 37.48 -34.60
C PRO A 304 -16.44 37.64 -34.90
N LEU A 305 -15.96 36.90 -35.90
CA LEU A 305 -14.64 37.08 -36.49
C LEU A 305 -14.61 38.43 -37.20
N GLU A 306 -13.86 39.40 -36.69
CA GLU A 306 -13.35 40.55 -37.45
C GLU A 306 -11.94 40.27 -38.00
#